data_52aeee96fd22adf67c454c33b7e00c6b
#
_entry.id   52aeee96fd22adf67c454c33b7e00c6b
#
_cell.length_a   1.000
_cell.length_b   1.000
_cell.length_c   1.000
_cell.angle_alpha   90.00
_cell.angle_beta   90.00
_cell.angle_gamma   90.00
#
_symmetry.space_group_name_H-M   'P 1'
#
loop_
_entity.id
_entity.type
_entity.pdbx_description
1 polymer ?
#
loop_
_entity_poly.entity_id
_entity_poly.type
_entity_poly.pdbx_seq_one_letter_code
_entity_poly.pdbx_strand_id
1 'polypeptide(L)'
;MRKRIALVAALLGVAATSMAFVSAGGSTYSWHLTPTGTDARLRGVSAVSADVAWTSGSLGTVLRTVDKGATWQQVSPPGTATLQFRDIEAFDADNAVILSIGAGSDSRIYVTSDAGRHWTLTFVNDEPEAFYDCMTFFDDRRGLALSDPVDGRFRIIATDDGGRNWRIVSSADMPPALPGEFAFAASGECLVSDHGHRAWFGTGGGAQARVFRSDDRGQSWQVSATPIRSGPTAGIFALAFRGEQHGFAVGGDFLSPTASPDALALTADGGRSWQLVADAPDEYRSGAAWVTGRDAVIVGPTGSDATADGGQTWRRFDDGSFDTVDCAHSGACWASGEHGRAAYLVRTP
;
A
#
# COMPACT_ATOMS: atom_id res chain seq x y z
N MET A 1 3.11 -49.44 47.09
CA MET A 1 3.68 -48.08 47.10
C MET A 1 3.89 -47.63 45.65
N ARG A 2 2.99 -46.81 45.11
CA ARG A 2 3.11 -46.23 43.75
C ARG A 2 3.51 -44.76 43.91
N LYS A 3 4.68 -44.37 43.46
CA LYS A 3 5.16 -42.98 43.42
C LYS A 3 4.53 -42.29 42.22
N ARG A 4 3.79 -41.21 42.46
CA ARG A 4 3.32 -40.29 41.44
C ARG A 4 4.43 -39.28 41.15
N ILE A 5 4.88 -39.22 39.90
CA ILE A 5 5.79 -38.19 39.41
C ILE A 5 4.89 -37.05 38.85
N ALA A 6 5.02 -35.88 39.45
CA ALA A 6 4.36 -34.67 38.96
C ALA A 6 5.25 -34.03 37.90
N LEU A 7 4.72 -33.89 36.68
CA LEU A 7 5.37 -33.18 35.58
C LEU A 7 5.03 -31.69 35.72
N VAL A 8 6.03 -30.88 36.03
CA VAL A 8 5.87 -29.41 36.01
C VAL A 8 6.21 -28.96 34.57
N ALA A 9 5.19 -28.51 33.86
CA ALA A 9 5.35 -27.86 32.57
C ALA A 9 5.74 -26.38 32.81
N ALA A 10 6.98 -26.04 32.50
CA ALA A 10 7.43 -24.66 32.46
C ALA A 10 6.98 -24.01 31.13
N LEU A 11 6.03 -23.10 31.19
CA LEU A 11 5.70 -22.20 30.09
C LEU A 11 6.82 -21.17 29.94
N LEU A 12 7.65 -21.33 28.93
CA LEU A 12 8.56 -20.30 28.47
C LEU A 12 7.75 -19.29 27.65
N GLY A 13 7.39 -18.19 28.26
CA GLY A 13 6.87 -17.03 27.58
C GLY A 13 8.00 -16.39 26.75
N VAL A 14 7.91 -16.48 25.43
CA VAL A 14 8.76 -15.69 24.53
C VAL A 14 8.27 -14.25 24.60
N ALA A 15 8.96 -13.41 25.36
CA ALA A 15 8.76 -11.96 25.30
C ALA A 15 9.36 -11.48 23.97
N ALA A 16 8.51 -11.09 23.04
CA ALA A 16 8.93 -10.35 21.85
C ALA A 16 9.43 -8.98 22.31
N THR A 17 10.73 -8.79 22.35
CA THR A 17 11.35 -7.47 22.57
C THR A 17 11.18 -6.64 21.31
N SER A 18 10.22 -5.72 21.31
CA SER A 18 10.13 -4.67 20.31
C SER A 18 11.35 -3.74 20.46
N MET A 19 12.18 -3.64 19.43
CA MET A 19 13.23 -2.62 19.38
C MET A 19 12.56 -1.26 19.16
N ALA A 20 12.80 -0.31 20.05
CA ALA A 20 12.35 1.07 19.90
C ALA A 20 13.44 1.89 19.20
N PHE A 21 13.07 2.61 18.14
CA PHE A 21 13.96 3.51 17.42
C PHE A 21 13.84 4.94 17.98
N VAL A 22 14.97 5.59 18.28
CA VAL A 22 15.04 7.00 18.67
C VAL A 22 15.37 7.84 17.44
N SER A 23 14.44 8.69 17.00
CA SER A 23 14.69 9.66 15.93
C SER A 23 15.68 10.75 16.41
N ALA A 24 16.27 11.51 15.50
CA ALA A 24 17.16 12.63 15.80
C ALA A 24 16.47 13.75 16.63
N GLY A 25 15.14 13.70 16.78
CA GLY A 25 14.34 14.56 17.66
C GLY A 25 13.86 13.89 18.95
N GLY A 26 14.36 12.69 19.28
CA GLY A 26 13.98 11.97 20.50
C GLY A 26 12.72 11.10 20.41
N SER A 27 12.00 11.09 19.30
CA SER A 27 10.78 10.26 19.16
C SER A 27 11.12 8.81 18.82
N THR A 28 10.42 7.87 19.44
CA THR A 28 10.49 6.44 19.12
C THR A 28 9.21 5.99 18.43
N TYR A 29 9.34 5.04 17.49
CA TYR A 29 8.21 4.42 16.80
C TYR A 29 8.02 2.98 17.24
N SER A 30 6.76 2.55 17.32
CA SER A 30 6.39 1.14 17.53
C SER A 30 5.01 0.86 16.96
N TRP A 31 4.74 -0.40 16.60
CA TRP A 31 3.41 -0.84 16.20
C TRP A 31 2.62 -1.36 17.40
N HIS A 32 1.40 -0.85 17.58
CA HIS A 32 0.43 -1.45 18.50
C HIS A 32 -0.47 -2.38 17.71
N LEU A 33 -0.29 -3.69 17.92
CA LEU A 33 -1.07 -4.72 17.24
C LEU A 33 -2.53 -4.73 17.69
N THR A 34 -3.44 -4.88 16.74
CA THR A 34 -4.90 -4.95 16.96
C THR A 34 -5.41 -6.27 16.39
N PRO A 35 -5.93 -7.21 17.22
CA PRO A 35 -6.40 -8.51 16.74
C PRO A 35 -7.61 -8.38 15.83
N THR A 36 -7.50 -8.84 14.57
CA THR A 36 -8.58 -8.76 13.58
C THR A 36 -9.53 -9.96 13.58
N GLY A 37 -9.10 -11.08 14.16
CA GLY A 37 -9.88 -12.32 14.16
C GLY A 37 -9.90 -13.09 12.84
N THR A 38 -9.14 -12.68 11.82
CA THR A 38 -8.97 -13.39 10.54
C THR A 38 -7.54 -13.87 10.35
N ASP A 39 -7.35 -14.88 9.49
CA ASP A 39 -6.02 -15.31 9.02
C ASP A 39 -5.75 -14.85 7.57
N ALA A 40 -6.62 -14.02 7.00
CA ALA A 40 -6.44 -13.49 5.67
C ALA A 40 -5.19 -12.61 5.59
N ARG A 41 -4.49 -12.63 4.45
CA ARG A 41 -3.42 -11.67 4.18
C ARG A 41 -4.06 -10.34 3.77
N LEU A 42 -3.86 -9.31 4.59
CA LEU A 42 -4.44 -7.98 4.44
C LEU A 42 -3.45 -7.07 3.71
N ARG A 43 -3.77 -6.68 2.48
CA ARG A 43 -2.86 -5.96 1.58
C ARG A 43 -3.27 -4.54 1.24
N GLY A 44 -4.52 -4.18 1.49
CA GLY A 44 -5.01 -2.81 1.42
C GLY A 44 -5.28 -2.28 2.82
N VAL A 45 -4.91 -1.04 3.09
CA VAL A 45 -5.28 -0.32 4.31
C VAL A 45 -5.60 1.14 3.97
N SER A 46 -6.64 1.67 4.58
CA SER A 46 -6.99 3.09 4.48
C SER A 46 -7.21 3.66 5.88
N ALA A 47 -6.38 4.61 6.25
CA ALA A 47 -6.34 5.29 7.54
C ALA A 47 -7.22 6.55 7.50
N VAL A 48 -8.44 6.47 7.99
CA VAL A 48 -9.33 7.63 8.05
C VAL A 48 -8.98 8.54 9.23
N SER A 49 -8.68 7.95 10.38
CA SER A 49 -8.35 8.67 11.60
C SER A 49 -7.61 7.76 12.61
N ALA A 50 -7.35 8.28 13.82
CA ALA A 50 -6.81 7.46 14.91
C ALA A 50 -7.76 6.32 15.34
N ASP A 51 -9.07 6.51 15.17
CA ASP A 51 -10.08 5.56 15.62
C ASP A 51 -10.67 4.74 14.47
N VAL A 52 -10.62 5.26 13.23
CA VAL A 52 -11.27 4.68 12.06
C VAL A 52 -10.24 4.24 11.03
N ALA A 53 -10.26 2.96 10.70
CA ALA A 53 -9.47 2.38 9.62
C ALA A 53 -10.25 1.25 8.91
N TRP A 54 -9.91 1.04 7.66
CA TRP A 54 -10.38 -0.06 6.85
C TRP A 54 -9.20 -0.87 6.35
N THR A 55 -9.38 -2.17 6.16
CA THR A 55 -8.39 -3.03 5.53
C THR A 55 -9.04 -4.08 4.65
N SER A 56 -8.34 -4.46 3.58
CA SER A 56 -8.81 -5.43 2.59
C SER A 56 -7.74 -6.48 2.30
N GLY A 57 -8.14 -7.66 1.80
CA GLY A 57 -7.17 -8.72 1.60
C GLY A 57 -7.69 -9.94 0.84
N SER A 58 -6.96 -11.03 1.02
CA SER A 58 -7.27 -12.34 0.44
C SER A 58 -8.61 -12.88 0.93
N LEU A 59 -9.14 -13.87 0.20
CA LEU A 59 -10.41 -14.54 0.50
C LEU A 59 -11.61 -13.59 0.54
N GLY A 60 -11.56 -12.51 -0.26
CA GLY A 60 -12.60 -11.49 -0.31
C GLY A 60 -12.77 -10.72 1.00
N THR A 61 -11.77 -10.70 1.86
CA THR A 61 -11.84 -10.09 3.19
C THR A 61 -11.84 -8.57 3.11
N VAL A 62 -12.79 -7.94 3.82
CA VAL A 62 -12.81 -6.51 4.12
C VAL A 62 -13.17 -6.33 5.57
N LEU A 63 -12.34 -5.60 6.30
CA LEU A 63 -12.54 -5.32 7.73
C LEU A 63 -12.58 -3.80 7.97
N ARG A 64 -13.30 -3.40 8.99
CA ARG A 64 -13.45 -2.00 9.42
C ARG A 64 -13.38 -1.92 10.95
N THR A 65 -12.66 -0.91 11.46
CA THR A 65 -12.70 -0.52 12.88
C THR A 65 -13.15 0.93 13.01
N VAL A 66 -13.78 1.25 14.14
CA VAL A 66 -14.18 2.62 14.53
C VAL A 66 -13.84 2.91 16.00
N ASP A 67 -13.07 2.04 16.63
CA ASP A 67 -12.71 2.07 18.03
C ASP A 67 -11.21 1.85 18.25
N LYS A 68 -10.39 2.37 17.33
CA LYS A 68 -8.94 2.27 17.36
C LYS A 68 -8.43 0.83 17.36
N GLY A 69 -9.14 -0.07 16.64
CA GLY A 69 -8.77 -1.47 16.50
C GLY A 69 -9.09 -2.33 17.74
N ALA A 70 -9.83 -1.81 18.73
CA ALA A 70 -10.32 -2.62 19.82
C ALA A 70 -11.24 -3.73 19.31
N THR A 71 -12.03 -3.43 18.28
CA THR A 71 -12.81 -4.41 17.51
C THR A 71 -12.67 -4.18 16.00
N TRP A 72 -12.71 -5.27 15.24
CA TRP A 72 -12.78 -5.26 13.79
C TRP A 72 -14.06 -5.95 13.32
N GLN A 73 -14.81 -5.27 12.49
CA GLN A 73 -16.04 -5.78 11.88
C GLN A 73 -15.71 -6.33 10.49
N GLN A 74 -16.10 -7.57 10.22
CA GLN A 74 -16.03 -8.11 8.86
C GLN A 74 -17.22 -7.58 8.06
N VAL A 75 -16.91 -6.84 7.00
CA VAL A 75 -17.88 -6.13 6.15
C VAL A 75 -17.71 -6.46 4.67
N SER A 76 -17.25 -7.66 4.38
CA SER A 76 -16.94 -8.14 3.02
C SER A 76 -18.19 -8.19 2.12
N PRO A 77 -18.08 -7.87 0.81
CA PRO A 77 -19.17 -8.07 -0.14
C PRO A 77 -19.55 -9.56 -0.23
N PRO A 78 -20.83 -9.92 -0.31
CA PRO A 78 -21.26 -11.31 -0.47
C PRO A 78 -20.75 -11.91 -1.78
N GLY A 79 -20.34 -13.20 -1.75
CA GLY A 79 -19.92 -13.94 -2.96
C GLY A 79 -18.52 -13.61 -3.48
N THR A 80 -17.67 -12.95 -2.68
CA THR A 80 -16.33 -12.53 -3.08
C THR A 80 -15.20 -13.36 -2.48
N ALA A 81 -15.49 -14.51 -1.87
CA ALA A 81 -14.51 -15.33 -1.15
C ALA A 81 -13.31 -15.82 -2.02
N THR A 82 -13.43 -15.80 -3.34
CA THR A 82 -12.34 -16.13 -4.27
C THR A 82 -11.51 -14.92 -4.70
N LEU A 83 -11.96 -13.70 -4.42
CA LEU A 83 -11.31 -12.48 -4.85
C LEU A 83 -10.16 -12.10 -3.91
N GLN A 84 -9.22 -11.34 -4.47
CA GLN A 84 -8.06 -10.80 -3.79
C GLN A 84 -8.19 -9.27 -3.76
N PHE A 85 -8.72 -8.70 -2.68
CA PHE A 85 -8.77 -7.25 -2.52
C PHE A 85 -7.40 -6.74 -2.10
N ARG A 86 -6.76 -5.96 -2.99
CA ARG A 86 -5.41 -5.44 -2.79
C ARG A 86 -5.38 -3.96 -2.50
N ASP A 87 -6.51 -3.28 -2.72
CA ASP A 87 -6.61 -1.87 -2.50
C ASP A 87 -7.97 -1.49 -1.88
N ILE A 88 -7.96 -0.47 -1.05
CA ILE A 88 -9.12 0.10 -0.39
C ILE A 88 -8.90 1.58 -0.13
N GLU A 89 -9.84 2.41 -0.56
CA GLU A 89 -9.89 3.84 -0.28
C GLU A 89 -11.15 4.16 0.52
N ALA A 90 -10.97 4.61 1.75
CA ALA A 90 -12.07 4.99 2.63
C ALA A 90 -12.06 6.50 2.85
N PHE A 91 -13.19 7.14 2.58
CA PHE A 91 -13.35 8.59 2.74
C PHE A 91 -13.76 8.95 4.17
N ASP A 92 -14.44 8.03 4.84
CA ASP A 92 -14.88 8.14 6.23
C ASP A 92 -15.23 6.75 6.82
N ALA A 93 -15.95 6.75 7.94
CA ALA A 93 -16.40 5.52 8.60
C ALA A 93 -17.45 4.72 7.80
N ASP A 94 -18.15 5.33 6.86
CA ASP A 94 -19.29 4.74 6.17
C ASP A 94 -19.07 4.55 4.66
N ASN A 95 -18.15 5.33 4.07
CA ASN A 95 -17.91 5.39 2.63
C ASN A 95 -16.54 4.83 2.26
N ALA A 96 -16.51 3.81 1.41
CA ALA A 96 -15.28 3.19 0.91
C ALA A 96 -15.44 2.59 -0.49
N VAL A 97 -14.32 2.49 -1.19
CA VAL A 97 -14.16 1.83 -2.49
C VAL A 97 -13.11 0.75 -2.34
N ILE A 98 -13.32 -0.44 -2.89
CA ILE A 98 -12.36 -1.55 -2.87
C ILE A 98 -12.11 -2.06 -4.29
N LEU A 99 -10.86 -2.46 -4.55
CA LEU A 99 -10.42 -3.06 -5.80
C LEU A 99 -9.93 -4.48 -5.57
N SER A 100 -10.49 -5.45 -6.33
CA SER A 100 -9.90 -6.78 -6.44
C SER A 100 -9.02 -6.87 -7.67
N ILE A 101 -7.88 -7.54 -7.52
CA ILE A 101 -6.97 -7.86 -8.61
C ILE A 101 -7.33 -9.18 -9.26
N GLY A 102 -6.85 -9.42 -10.46
CA GLY A 102 -6.95 -10.69 -11.16
C GLY A 102 -7.11 -10.49 -12.67
N ALA A 103 -6.98 -11.58 -13.42
CA ALA A 103 -7.19 -11.55 -14.85
C ALA A 103 -8.69 -11.47 -15.18
N GLY A 104 -9.04 -10.75 -16.23
CA GLY A 104 -10.41 -10.64 -16.71
C GLY A 104 -11.35 -10.18 -15.58
N SER A 105 -12.49 -10.86 -15.43
CA SER A 105 -13.56 -10.48 -14.50
C SER A 105 -13.22 -10.63 -13.00
N ASP A 106 -12.01 -11.02 -12.62
CA ASP A 106 -11.58 -11.01 -11.23
C ASP A 106 -11.09 -9.62 -10.79
N SER A 107 -10.69 -8.75 -11.73
CA SER A 107 -10.50 -7.32 -11.48
C SER A 107 -11.86 -6.62 -11.40
N ARG A 108 -12.25 -6.21 -10.18
CA ARG A 108 -13.57 -5.61 -9.87
C ARG A 108 -13.43 -4.45 -8.90
N ILE A 109 -14.33 -3.48 -9.03
CA ILE A 109 -14.45 -2.41 -8.05
C ILE A 109 -15.85 -2.43 -7.43
N TYR A 110 -15.89 -2.30 -6.11
CA TYR A 110 -17.11 -2.20 -5.32
C TYR A 110 -17.10 -0.92 -4.51
N VAL A 111 -18.29 -0.35 -4.28
CA VAL A 111 -18.50 0.86 -3.48
C VAL A 111 -19.51 0.57 -2.37
N THR A 112 -19.25 1.08 -1.17
CA THR A 112 -20.21 1.16 -0.07
C THR A 112 -20.41 2.60 0.39
N SER A 113 -21.59 2.91 0.91
CA SER A 113 -21.92 4.17 1.58
C SER A 113 -22.69 3.96 2.89
N ASP A 114 -22.60 2.76 3.45
CA ASP A 114 -23.32 2.39 4.65
C ASP A 114 -22.49 1.48 5.57
N ALA A 115 -21.18 1.77 5.69
CA ALA A 115 -20.24 1.05 6.54
C ALA A 115 -20.02 -0.42 6.12
N GLY A 116 -20.14 -0.71 4.82
CA GLY A 116 -19.97 -2.05 4.28
C GLY A 116 -21.13 -3.01 4.53
N ARG A 117 -22.28 -2.50 4.98
CA ARG A 117 -23.51 -3.32 5.11
C ARG A 117 -24.03 -3.77 3.74
N HIS A 118 -23.90 -2.89 2.75
CA HIS A 118 -24.17 -3.19 1.36
C HIS A 118 -23.03 -2.69 0.47
N TRP A 119 -22.72 -3.48 -0.56
CA TRP A 119 -21.74 -3.14 -1.57
C TRP A 119 -22.37 -3.18 -2.96
N THR A 120 -22.08 -2.18 -3.75
CA THR A 120 -22.47 -2.13 -5.15
C THR A 120 -21.26 -2.44 -6.01
N LEU A 121 -21.36 -3.44 -6.89
CA LEU A 121 -20.37 -3.72 -7.93
C LEU A 121 -20.51 -2.64 -9.02
N THR A 122 -19.46 -1.84 -9.19
CA THR A 122 -19.50 -0.66 -10.08
C THR A 122 -18.59 -0.80 -11.30
N PHE A 123 -17.62 -1.72 -11.24
CA PHE A 123 -16.76 -2.04 -12.36
C PHE A 123 -16.44 -3.54 -12.37
N VAL A 124 -16.46 -4.12 -13.57
CA VAL A 124 -15.95 -5.47 -13.86
C VAL A 124 -15.09 -5.35 -15.11
N ASN A 125 -13.86 -5.81 -15.03
CA ASN A 125 -12.98 -5.84 -16.18
C ASN A 125 -13.47 -6.85 -17.22
N ASP A 126 -13.65 -6.42 -18.45
CA ASP A 126 -14.02 -7.23 -19.60
C ASP A 126 -12.88 -7.35 -20.65
N GLU A 127 -11.73 -6.70 -20.38
CA GLU A 127 -10.54 -6.74 -21.23
C GLU A 127 -9.60 -7.86 -20.76
N PRO A 128 -9.37 -8.92 -21.57
CA PRO A 128 -8.57 -10.06 -21.14
C PRO A 128 -7.10 -9.74 -20.80
N GLU A 129 -6.52 -8.72 -21.43
CA GLU A 129 -5.13 -8.31 -21.19
C GLU A 129 -4.98 -7.41 -19.98
N ALA A 130 -6.07 -6.76 -19.53
CA ALA A 130 -6.03 -5.86 -18.39
C ALA A 130 -5.98 -6.63 -17.07
N PHE A 131 -5.12 -6.16 -16.17
CA PHE A 131 -5.01 -6.62 -14.79
C PHE A 131 -4.91 -5.37 -13.91
N TYR A 132 -5.98 -5.04 -13.17
CA TYR A 132 -5.99 -3.84 -12.36
C TYR A 132 -5.26 -4.06 -11.04
N ASP A 133 -4.27 -3.22 -10.75
CA ASP A 133 -3.33 -3.37 -9.63
C ASP A 133 -3.69 -2.51 -8.42
N CYS A 134 -3.95 -1.22 -8.65
CA CYS A 134 -4.15 -0.21 -7.61
C CYS A 134 -5.13 0.85 -8.06
N MET A 135 -5.64 1.61 -7.09
CA MET A 135 -6.45 2.81 -7.32
C MET A 135 -5.99 3.93 -6.38
N THR A 136 -6.34 5.17 -6.71
CA THR A 136 -6.16 6.32 -5.83
C THR A 136 -7.26 7.34 -6.06
N PHE A 137 -7.56 8.15 -5.05
CA PHE A 137 -8.53 9.23 -5.16
C PHE A 137 -7.88 10.59 -4.90
N PHE A 138 -8.26 11.59 -5.68
CA PHE A 138 -7.88 12.99 -5.48
C PHE A 138 -8.75 13.65 -4.41
N ASP A 139 -10.00 13.21 -4.33
CA ASP A 139 -11.04 13.62 -3.38
C ASP A 139 -12.12 12.52 -3.32
N ASP A 140 -13.19 12.72 -2.57
CA ASP A 140 -14.30 11.77 -2.40
C ASP A 140 -15.10 11.47 -3.69
N ARG A 141 -14.78 12.13 -4.80
CA ARG A 141 -15.47 11.98 -6.09
C ARG A 141 -14.56 11.49 -7.21
N ARG A 142 -13.33 12.00 -7.28
CA ARG A 142 -12.44 11.81 -8.44
C ARG A 142 -11.33 10.85 -8.10
N GLY A 143 -11.23 9.79 -8.88
CA GLY A 143 -10.22 8.75 -8.68
C GLY A 143 -9.77 8.12 -9.99
N LEU A 144 -8.70 7.36 -9.89
CA LEU A 144 -8.08 6.56 -10.95
C LEU A 144 -7.89 5.14 -10.48
N ALA A 145 -7.95 4.18 -11.42
CA ALA A 145 -7.42 2.84 -11.20
C ALA A 145 -6.49 2.47 -12.36
N LEU A 146 -5.37 1.85 -12.01
CA LEU A 146 -4.28 1.47 -12.89
C LEU A 146 -4.37 -0.02 -13.23
N SER A 147 -4.22 -0.34 -14.49
CA SER A 147 -3.99 -1.69 -14.98
C SER A 147 -2.63 -1.81 -15.66
N ASP A 148 -2.10 -3.01 -15.66
CA ASP A 148 -1.01 -3.44 -16.52
C ASP A 148 -1.22 -3.05 -18.00
N PRO A 149 -0.16 -3.07 -18.81
CA PRO A 149 -0.25 -2.63 -20.20
C PRO A 149 -1.24 -3.45 -21.03
N VAL A 150 -2.09 -2.74 -21.77
CA VAL A 150 -2.94 -3.24 -22.84
C VAL A 150 -2.50 -2.55 -24.13
N ASP A 151 -2.26 -3.30 -25.19
CA ASP A 151 -1.70 -2.78 -26.45
C ASP A 151 -0.38 -2.01 -26.24
N GLY A 152 0.47 -2.46 -25.30
CA GLY A 152 1.78 -1.89 -25.01
C GLY A 152 1.75 -0.55 -24.25
N ARG A 153 0.63 -0.19 -23.62
CA ARG A 153 0.49 1.01 -22.78
C ARG A 153 -0.31 0.69 -21.52
N PHE A 154 0.11 1.26 -20.39
CA PHE A 154 -0.67 1.15 -19.15
C PHE A 154 -2.07 1.68 -19.36
N ARG A 155 -3.07 0.96 -18.84
CA ARG A 155 -4.47 1.37 -18.94
C ARG A 155 -4.91 2.04 -17.64
N ILE A 156 -5.60 3.17 -17.80
CA ILE A 156 -6.20 3.92 -16.69
C ILE A 156 -7.71 3.95 -16.88
N ILE A 157 -8.44 3.71 -15.82
CA ILE A 157 -9.85 4.09 -15.72
C ILE A 157 -10.01 5.21 -14.71
N ALA A 158 -10.98 6.08 -14.91
CA ALA A 158 -11.25 7.23 -14.06
C ALA A 158 -12.71 7.30 -13.63
N THR A 159 -12.94 7.83 -12.45
CA THR A 159 -14.26 8.15 -11.91
C THR A 159 -14.35 9.64 -11.54
N ASP A 160 -15.56 10.22 -11.63
CA ASP A 160 -15.87 11.57 -11.19
C ASP A 160 -17.03 11.59 -10.16
N ASP A 161 -17.46 10.43 -9.68
CA ASP A 161 -18.63 10.26 -8.82
C ASP A 161 -18.41 9.30 -7.63
N GLY A 162 -17.16 9.20 -7.15
CA GLY A 162 -16.79 8.38 -6.00
C GLY A 162 -16.79 6.89 -6.29
N GLY A 163 -16.37 6.52 -7.50
CA GLY A 163 -16.25 5.12 -7.92
C GLY A 163 -17.56 4.47 -8.35
N ARG A 164 -18.66 5.22 -8.47
CA ARG A 164 -19.98 4.67 -8.88
C ARG A 164 -20.04 4.37 -10.38
N ASN A 165 -19.31 5.13 -11.17
CA ASN A 165 -19.12 4.89 -12.61
C ASN A 165 -17.65 5.07 -12.98
N TRP A 166 -17.16 4.21 -13.87
CA TRP A 166 -15.79 4.25 -14.36
C TRP A 166 -15.76 4.36 -15.88
N ARG A 167 -14.80 5.11 -16.41
CA ARG A 167 -14.56 5.25 -17.85
C ARG A 167 -13.09 5.03 -18.17
N ILE A 168 -12.80 4.41 -19.28
CA ILE A 168 -11.43 4.27 -19.78
C ILE A 168 -10.90 5.65 -20.17
N VAL A 169 -9.72 6.02 -19.70
CA VAL A 169 -8.96 7.18 -20.15
C VAL A 169 -8.20 6.82 -21.42
N SER A 170 -8.13 7.72 -22.39
CA SER A 170 -7.35 7.50 -23.61
C SER A 170 -5.88 7.27 -23.27
N SER A 171 -5.29 6.20 -23.80
CA SER A 171 -3.87 5.91 -23.67
C SER A 171 -3.00 6.60 -24.74
N ALA A 172 -3.55 7.48 -25.57
CA ALA A 172 -2.81 8.12 -26.67
C ALA A 172 -1.60 8.91 -26.17
N ASP A 173 -1.76 9.61 -25.02
CA ASP A 173 -0.72 10.40 -24.37
C ASP A 173 0.00 9.67 -23.25
N MET A 174 -0.17 8.34 -23.15
CA MET A 174 0.56 7.47 -22.25
C MET A 174 1.88 7.02 -22.92
N PRO A 175 3.04 7.25 -22.30
CA PRO A 175 4.30 6.68 -22.80
C PRO A 175 4.21 5.16 -22.91
N PRO A 176 4.82 4.53 -23.93
CA PRO A 176 4.76 3.09 -24.09
C PRO A 176 5.44 2.36 -22.93
N ALA A 177 4.90 1.21 -22.58
CA ALA A 177 5.55 0.28 -21.66
C ALA A 177 6.81 -0.32 -22.33
N LEU A 178 7.82 -0.62 -21.51
CA LEU A 178 8.98 -1.39 -21.94
C LEU A 178 8.61 -2.89 -22.03
N PRO A 179 9.37 -3.67 -22.81
CA PRO A 179 9.15 -5.13 -22.83
C PRO A 179 9.24 -5.73 -21.42
N GLY A 180 8.18 -6.44 -21.01
CA GLY A 180 8.07 -7.07 -19.69
C GLY A 180 7.83 -6.10 -18.51
N GLU A 181 7.53 -4.84 -18.77
CA GLU A 181 7.20 -3.87 -17.72
C GLU A 181 5.74 -4.00 -17.29
N PHE A 182 5.51 -3.96 -15.97
CA PHE A 182 4.18 -4.01 -15.35
C PHE A 182 4.20 -3.29 -13.98
N ALA A 183 3.03 -3.06 -13.41
CA ALA A 183 2.87 -2.56 -12.05
C ALA A 183 2.84 -3.73 -11.04
N PHE A 184 2.97 -3.43 -9.75
CA PHE A 184 2.96 -4.47 -8.72
C PHE A 184 1.80 -4.25 -7.73
N ALA A 185 0.81 -5.12 -7.80
CA ALA A 185 -0.33 -5.15 -6.88
C ALA A 185 0.06 -5.74 -5.51
N ALA A 186 1.07 -5.20 -4.84
CA ALA A 186 1.51 -5.67 -3.53
C ALA A 186 0.74 -5.03 -2.38
N SER A 187 0.41 -3.76 -2.55
CA SER A 187 -0.36 -2.88 -1.67
C SER A 187 -1.12 -1.87 -2.53
N GLY A 188 -1.89 -0.96 -1.96
CA GLY A 188 -2.56 0.12 -2.70
C GLY A 188 -1.60 1.20 -3.23
N GLU A 189 -0.38 1.31 -2.69
CA GLU A 189 0.50 2.46 -2.92
C GLU A 189 1.30 2.39 -4.25
N CYS A 190 0.98 1.48 -5.18
CA CYS A 190 1.61 1.46 -6.50
C CYS A 190 1.12 2.62 -7.40
N LEU A 191 -0.07 3.17 -7.13
CA LEU A 191 -0.62 4.39 -7.72
C LEU A 191 -1.02 5.33 -6.58
N VAL A 192 -0.50 6.55 -6.58
CA VAL A 192 -0.77 7.54 -5.52
C VAL A 192 -1.10 8.91 -6.11
N SER A 193 -1.78 9.75 -5.32
CA SER A 193 -2.11 11.14 -5.67
C SER A 193 -1.59 12.14 -4.64
N ASP A 194 -1.56 13.43 -5.01
CA ASP A 194 -1.29 14.55 -4.09
C ASP A 194 -2.57 15.12 -3.45
N HIS A 195 -3.71 14.44 -3.62
CA HIS A 195 -5.05 14.92 -3.28
C HIS A 195 -5.43 16.26 -3.95
N GLY A 196 -4.77 16.58 -5.05
CA GLY A 196 -5.01 17.78 -5.85
C GLY A 196 -5.30 17.44 -7.31
N HIS A 197 -4.26 17.43 -8.13
CA HIS A 197 -4.39 17.14 -9.57
C HIS A 197 -3.26 16.25 -10.10
N ARG A 198 -2.30 15.88 -9.28
CA ARG A 198 -1.17 15.01 -9.68
C ARG A 198 -1.38 13.59 -9.23
N ALA A 199 -0.88 12.68 -10.05
CA ALA A 199 -0.80 11.27 -9.73
C ALA A 199 0.53 10.69 -10.20
N TRP A 200 0.98 9.63 -9.51
CA TRP A 200 2.18 8.90 -9.86
C TRP A 200 1.94 7.40 -9.73
N PHE A 201 2.53 6.61 -10.62
CA PHE A 201 2.60 5.17 -10.42
C PHE A 201 4.00 4.63 -10.71
N GLY A 202 4.36 3.57 -9.99
CA GLY A 202 5.65 2.90 -10.09
C GLY A 202 5.55 1.59 -10.85
N THR A 203 6.63 1.22 -11.55
CA THR A 203 6.71 0.01 -12.36
C THR A 203 7.99 -0.78 -12.09
N GLY A 204 8.01 -2.01 -12.61
CA GLY A 204 9.18 -2.88 -12.65
C GLY A 204 8.97 -3.99 -13.68
N GLY A 205 9.49 -5.18 -13.43
CA GLY A 205 9.33 -6.33 -14.32
C GLY A 205 10.26 -6.30 -15.53
N GLY A 206 10.38 -5.15 -16.19
CA GLY A 206 11.23 -4.93 -17.35
C GLY A 206 12.69 -4.63 -17.01
N ALA A 207 13.41 -4.11 -18.01
CA ALA A 207 14.84 -3.77 -17.87
C ALA A 207 15.10 -2.58 -16.93
N GLN A 208 14.09 -1.79 -16.61
CA GLN A 208 14.21 -0.53 -15.87
C GLN A 208 12.95 -0.29 -15.04
N ALA A 209 13.11 0.08 -13.77
CA ALA A 209 12.04 0.59 -12.94
C ALA A 209 11.79 2.07 -13.26
N ARG A 210 10.54 2.43 -13.50
CA ARG A 210 10.16 3.77 -13.92
C ARG A 210 9.03 4.32 -13.05
N VAL A 211 8.93 5.65 -12.98
CA VAL A 211 7.78 6.33 -12.41
C VAL A 211 7.08 7.13 -13.50
N PHE A 212 5.81 6.88 -13.66
CA PHE A 212 4.90 7.66 -14.49
C PHE A 212 4.26 8.75 -13.63
N ARG A 213 4.16 9.95 -14.18
CA ARG A 213 3.60 11.12 -13.52
C ARG A 213 2.57 11.80 -14.40
N SER A 214 1.45 12.16 -13.81
CA SER A 214 0.42 13.00 -14.40
C SER A 214 0.29 14.31 -13.62
N ASP A 215 0.12 15.43 -14.32
CA ASP A 215 -0.14 16.74 -13.74
C ASP A 215 -1.61 17.20 -13.99
N ASP A 216 -2.48 16.34 -14.53
CA ASP A 216 -3.83 16.65 -15.02
C ASP A 216 -4.87 15.58 -14.67
N ARG A 217 -4.73 14.95 -13.50
CA ARG A 217 -5.60 13.86 -13.01
C ARG A 217 -5.68 12.67 -13.96
N GLY A 218 -4.53 12.24 -14.48
CA GLY A 218 -4.41 11.03 -15.28
C GLY A 218 -4.82 11.18 -16.75
N GLN A 219 -5.03 12.41 -17.26
CA GLN A 219 -5.37 12.61 -18.66
C GLN A 219 -4.15 12.44 -19.57
N SER A 220 -2.97 12.89 -19.11
CA SER A 220 -1.69 12.68 -19.79
C SER A 220 -0.61 12.27 -18.81
N TRP A 221 0.41 11.58 -19.31
CA TRP A 221 1.46 11.00 -18.49
C TRP A 221 2.85 11.30 -19.05
N GLN A 222 3.80 11.54 -18.17
CA GLN A 222 5.22 11.61 -18.42
C GLN A 222 5.91 10.49 -17.65
N VAL A 223 7.05 10.02 -18.10
CA VAL A 223 7.78 8.93 -17.46
C VAL A 223 9.24 9.31 -17.21
N SER A 224 9.74 8.93 -16.06
CA SER A 224 11.16 9.04 -15.68
C SER A 224 11.70 7.68 -15.26
N ALA A 225 12.96 7.42 -15.63
CA ALA A 225 13.68 6.27 -15.12
C ALA A 225 14.11 6.49 -13.67
N THR A 226 14.15 5.42 -12.90
CA THR A 226 14.70 5.44 -11.55
C THR A 226 15.96 4.60 -11.46
N PRO A 227 16.83 4.85 -10.48
CA PRO A 227 17.99 3.99 -10.22
C PRO A 227 17.64 2.73 -9.43
N ILE A 228 16.36 2.52 -9.06
CA ILE A 228 15.90 1.31 -8.36
C ILE A 228 16.08 0.09 -9.26
N ARG A 229 16.58 -0.99 -8.68
CA ARG A 229 16.78 -2.26 -9.38
C ARG A 229 15.45 -2.78 -9.95
N SER A 230 15.49 -3.25 -11.20
CA SER A 230 14.33 -3.83 -11.91
C SER A 230 14.65 -5.24 -12.41
N GLY A 231 13.61 -6.05 -12.55
CA GLY A 231 13.68 -7.42 -13.06
C GLY A 231 12.32 -8.09 -12.96
N PRO A 232 12.18 -9.35 -13.39
CA PRO A 232 10.90 -10.05 -13.42
C PRO A 232 10.15 -10.08 -12.08
N THR A 233 10.88 -9.93 -10.96
CA THR A 233 10.35 -9.96 -9.59
C THR A 233 10.74 -8.72 -8.79
N ALA A 234 11.34 -7.72 -9.47
CA ALA A 234 11.92 -6.55 -8.84
C ALA A 234 11.47 -5.26 -9.51
N GLY A 235 11.34 -4.19 -8.74
CA GLY A 235 10.95 -2.87 -9.19
C GLY A 235 10.47 -1.99 -8.05
N ILE A 236 9.60 -1.02 -8.38
CA ILE A 236 8.93 -0.14 -7.44
C ILE A 236 7.61 -0.78 -7.04
N PHE A 237 7.35 -0.86 -5.73
CA PHE A 237 6.14 -1.46 -5.17
C PHE A 237 5.25 -0.43 -4.48
N ALA A 238 5.86 0.63 -3.94
CA ALA A 238 5.11 1.70 -3.31
C ALA A 238 5.77 3.06 -3.58
N LEU A 239 4.93 4.08 -3.63
CA LEU A 239 5.30 5.48 -3.74
C LEU A 239 4.66 6.24 -2.59
N ALA A 240 5.35 7.29 -2.12
CA ALA A 240 4.74 8.24 -1.20
C ALA A 240 5.19 9.65 -1.56
N PHE A 241 4.23 10.56 -1.76
CA PHE A 241 4.50 11.96 -2.05
C PHE A 241 3.99 12.86 -0.94
N ARG A 242 4.76 13.92 -0.66
CA ARG A 242 4.41 14.99 0.25
C ARG A 242 4.40 16.31 -0.52
N GLY A 243 3.21 16.75 -0.83
CA GLY A 243 2.99 17.86 -1.75
C GLY A 243 3.54 17.54 -3.15
N GLU A 244 3.81 18.57 -3.91
CA GLU A 244 4.05 18.45 -5.35
C GLU A 244 5.47 18.03 -5.74
N GLN A 245 6.45 18.20 -4.82
CA GLN A 245 7.88 18.10 -5.17
C GLN A 245 8.60 16.95 -4.50
N HIS A 246 8.25 16.63 -3.24
CA HIS A 246 9.00 15.68 -2.45
C HIS A 246 8.31 14.33 -2.39
N GLY A 247 9.03 13.29 -2.73
CA GLY A 247 8.52 11.92 -2.66
C GLY A 247 9.64 10.91 -2.56
N PHE A 248 9.26 9.68 -2.32
CA PHE A 248 10.15 8.53 -2.42
C PHE A 248 9.44 7.35 -3.06
N ALA A 249 10.24 6.52 -3.70
CA ALA A 249 9.85 5.24 -4.28
C ALA A 249 10.56 4.13 -3.52
N VAL A 250 9.86 3.07 -3.19
CA VAL A 250 10.39 1.92 -2.48
C VAL A 250 9.95 0.62 -3.14
N GLY A 251 10.81 -0.41 -3.05
CA GLY A 251 10.51 -1.70 -3.65
C GLY A 251 11.55 -2.76 -3.31
N GLY A 252 12.19 -3.29 -4.34
CA GLY A 252 13.18 -4.38 -4.25
C GLY A 252 12.74 -5.62 -5.00
N ASP A 253 13.24 -6.78 -4.60
CA ASP A 253 12.91 -8.09 -5.17
C ASP A 253 12.11 -8.92 -4.16
N PHE A 254 10.84 -9.19 -4.43
CA PHE A 254 9.97 -9.92 -3.49
C PHE A 254 10.36 -11.41 -3.34
N LEU A 255 11.17 -11.96 -4.22
CA LEU A 255 11.75 -13.30 -4.06
C LEU A 255 13.07 -13.29 -3.25
N SER A 256 13.65 -12.12 -3.03
CA SER A 256 14.86 -11.93 -2.22
C SER A 256 14.61 -10.84 -1.15
N PRO A 257 13.62 -11.02 -0.27
CA PRO A 257 13.15 -9.92 0.57
C PRO A 257 14.17 -9.41 1.60
N THR A 258 15.17 -10.20 1.95
CA THR A 258 16.25 -9.84 2.88
C THR A 258 17.54 -9.40 2.19
N ALA A 259 17.55 -9.35 0.85
CA ALA A 259 18.73 -8.99 0.05
C ALA A 259 18.30 -8.21 -1.21
N SER A 260 17.78 -7.02 -1.01
CA SER A 260 17.27 -6.13 -2.06
C SER A 260 17.98 -4.77 -2.00
N PRO A 261 19.26 -4.70 -2.44
CA PRO A 261 19.96 -3.42 -2.53
C PRO A 261 19.33 -2.52 -3.60
N ASP A 262 19.59 -1.22 -3.50
CA ASP A 262 19.09 -0.20 -4.44
C ASP A 262 17.54 -0.18 -4.52
N ALA A 263 16.89 -0.39 -3.38
CA ALA A 263 15.43 -0.54 -3.30
C ALA A 263 14.68 0.75 -2.93
N LEU A 264 15.39 1.88 -2.70
CA LEU A 264 14.78 3.14 -2.30
C LEU A 264 15.43 4.34 -2.99
N ALA A 265 14.59 5.21 -3.58
CA ALA A 265 15.03 6.44 -4.22
C ALA A 265 14.15 7.63 -3.83
N LEU A 266 14.76 8.82 -3.74
CA LEU A 266 14.11 10.09 -3.45
C LEU A 266 13.96 10.95 -4.69
N THR A 267 12.92 11.78 -4.70
CA THR A 267 12.74 12.89 -5.62
C THR A 267 12.52 14.19 -4.85
N ALA A 268 13.03 15.31 -5.39
CA ALA A 268 12.81 16.65 -4.90
C ALA A 268 12.20 17.57 -5.98
N ASP A 269 11.79 17.00 -7.11
CA ASP A 269 11.27 17.71 -8.28
C ASP A 269 9.95 17.11 -8.81
N GLY A 270 9.22 16.40 -7.95
CA GLY A 270 7.93 15.82 -8.27
C GLY A 270 8.02 14.57 -9.14
N GLY A 271 9.10 13.81 -9.04
CA GLY A 271 9.29 12.56 -9.80
C GLY A 271 9.86 12.76 -11.20
N ARG A 272 10.45 13.93 -11.51
CA ARG A 272 11.15 14.16 -12.77
C ARG A 272 12.53 13.54 -12.77
N SER A 273 13.18 13.50 -11.61
CA SER A 273 14.45 12.81 -11.39
C SER A 273 14.47 12.11 -10.03
N TRP A 274 15.31 11.08 -9.90
CA TRP A 274 15.38 10.21 -8.76
C TRP A 274 16.82 9.92 -8.35
N GLN A 275 17.09 9.84 -7.06
CA GLN A 275 18.39 9.55 -6.49
C GLN A 275 18.29 8.42 -5.46
N LEU A 276 19.19 7.42 -5.56
CA LEU A 276 19.28 6.36 -4.54
C LEU A 276 19.60 6.93 -3.16
N VAL A 277 19.04 6.32 -2.16
CA VAL A 277 19.34 6.61 -0.76
C VAL A 277 20.43 5.67 -0.28
N ALA A 278 21.58 6.21 0.12
CA ALA A 278 22.74 5.41 0.52
C ALA A 278 22.53 4.64 1.84
N ASP A 279 21.77 5.23 2.77
CA ASP A 279 21.41 4.63 4.08
C ASP A 279 19.99 4.04 4.06
N ALA A 280 19.57 3.45 2.94
CA ALA A 280 18.32 2.72 2.83
C ALA A 280 18.46 1.29 3.38
N PRO A 281 17.37 0.65 3.81
CA PRO A 281 17.37 -0.78 4.06
C PRO A 281 17.68 -1.55 2.77
N ASP A 282 18.60 -2.52 2.81
CA ASP A 282 18.87 -3.43 1.70
C ASP A 282 17.83 -4.58 1.68
N GLU A 283 16.57 -4.25 1.86
CA GLU A 283 15.47 -5.19 1.97
C GLU A 283 14.26 -4.74 1.16
N TYR A 284 13.46 -5.71 0.73
CA TYR A 284 12.21 -5.44 0.03
C TYR A 284 11.19 -4.76 0.95
N ARG A 285 10.60 -3.67 0.46
CA ARG A 285 9.49 -2.96 1.09
C ARG A 285 8.34 -2.79 0.11
N SER A 286 7.12 -3.00 0.59
CA SER A 286 5.91 -3.01 -0.23
C SER A 286 4.92 -1.91 0.13
N GLY A 287 5.08 -1.25 1.27
CA GLY A 287 4.22 -0.17 1.72
C GLY A 287 5.02 1.05 2.18
N ALA A 288 4.46 2.26 2.00
CA ALA A 288 5.16 3.52 2.20
C ALA A 288 4.20 4.67 2.52
N ALA A 289 4.43 5.41 3.61
CA ALA A 289 3.60 6.56 3.95
C ALA A 289 4.39 7.67 4.65
N TRP A 290 4.04 8.93 4.39
CA TRP A 290 4.46 10.07 5.18
C TRP A 290 3.60 10.16 6.45
N VAL A 291 4.25 10.18 7.61
CA VAL A 291 3.58 10.32 8.91
C VAL A 291 3.24 11.78 9.16
N THR A 292 4.24 12.64 9.21
CA THR A 292 4.10 14.09 9.38
C THR A 292 5.40 14.80 9.01
N GLY A 293 5.31 15.99 8.45
CA GLY A 293 6.47 16.82 8.21
C GLY A 293 7.58 16.11 7.41
N ARG A 294 8.66 15.71 8.08
CA ARG A 294 9.80 14.97 7.49
C ARG A 294 9.85 13.51 7.90
N ASP A 295 8.89 13.07 8.70
CA ASP A 295 8.81 11.72 9.20
C ASP A 295 8.02 10.85 8.22
N ALA A 296 8.55 9.68 7.89
CA ALA A 296 7.89 8.67 7.06
C ALA A 296 8.19 7.26 7.57
N VAL A 297 7.36 6.31 7.16
CA VAL A 297 7.54 4.88 7.45
C VAL A 297 7.43 4.07 6.17
N ILE A 298 8.19 2.99 6.12
CA ILE A 298 8.11 1.96 5.08
C ILE A 298 7.97 0.60 5.75
N VAL A 299 7.20 -0.28 5.13
CA VAL A 299 6.92 -1.61 5.66
C VAL A 299 7.13 -2.68 4.60
N GLY A 300 7.41 -3.89 5.05
CA GLY A 300 7.55 -5.06 4.20
C GLY A 300 7.49 -6.36 5.01
N PRO A 301 7.64 -7.51 4.35
CA PRO A 301 7.53 -8.81 5.02
C PRO A 301 8.63 -9.07 6.06
N THR A 302 9.72 -8.32 6.02
CA THR A 302 10.88 -8.49 6.90
C THR A 302 11.01 -7.44 7.98
N GLY A 303 10.11 -6.43 8.00
CA GLY A 303 10.12 -5.39 9.03
C GLY A 303 9.65 -4.03 8.56
N SER A 304 9.77 -3.06 9.46
CA SER A 304 9.39 -1.67 9.25
C SER A 304 10.55 -0.74 9.59
N ASP A 305 10.75 0.27 8.76
CA ASP A 305 11.75 1.31 8.95
C ASP A 305 11.11 2.69 8.96
N ALA A 306 11.75 3.62 9.69
CA ALA A 306 11.31 5.00 9.77
C ALA A 306 12.44 5.97 9.44
N THR A 307 12.08 7.12 8.91
CA THR A 307 12.93 8.29 8.71
C THR A 307 12.39 9.47 9.50
N ALA A 308 13.28 10.39 9.93
CA ALA A 308 12.91 11.67 10.55
C ALA A 308 13.57 12.85 9.81
N ASP A 309 14.27 12.59 8.71
CA ASP A 309 15.05 13.61 7.98
C ASP A 309 14.60 13.78 6.52
N GLY A 310 13.40 13.32 6.21
CA GLY A 310 12.82 13.44 4.85
C GLY A 310 13.27 12.33 3.90
N GLY A 311 13.61 11.15 4.44
CA GLY A 311 13.98 9.98 3.66
C GLY A 311 15.48 9.82 3.40
N GLN A 312 16.34 10.70 3.96
CA GLN A 312 17.79 10.64 3.74
C GLN A 312 18.43 9.47 4.48
N THR A 313 17.94 9.16 5.69
CA THR A 313 18.37 7.99 6.47
C THR A 313 17.16 7.23 7.00
N TRP A 314 17.30 5.90 7.08
CA TRP A 314 16.23 5.02 7.55
C TRP A 314 16.74 4.14 8.68
N ARG A 315 15.86 3.86 9.65
CA ARG A 315 16.19 3.03 10.81
C ARG A 315 15.06 2.07 11.08
N ARG A 316 15.41 0.80 11.24
CA ARG A 316 14.48 -0.25 11.64
C ARG A 316 13.95 0.01 13.03
N PHE A 317 12.64 -0.20 13.22
CA PHE A 317 11.98 -0.11 14.51
C PHE A 317 11.07 -1.31 14.84
N ASP A 318 10.77 -2.18 13.86
CA ASP A 318 9.95 -3.37 14.04
C ASP A 318 10.37 -4.45 13.03
N ASP A 319 10.38 -5.73 13.45
CA ASP A 319 10.73 -6.89 12.62
C ASP A 319 9.50 -7.66 12.13
N GLY A 320 8.29 -7.21 12.45
CA GLY A 320 7.05 -7.85 12.04
C GLY A 320 6.70 -7.64 10.58
N SER A 321 6.06 -8.64 9.98
CA SER A 321 5.61 -8.58 8.59
C SER A 321 4.38 -7.68 8.43
N PHE A 322 4.49 -6.66 7.56
CA PHE A 322 3.37 -5.89 7.04
C PHE A 322 3.49 -5.79 5.53
N ASP A 323 2.36 -5.68 4.85
CA ASP A 323 2.32 -5.53 3.38
C ASP A 323 2.08 -4.06 2.96
N THR A 324 1.32 -3.31 3.75
CA THR A 324 0.85 -1.96 3.43
C THR A 324 0.80 -1.07 4.66
N VAL A 325 0.92 0.24 4.47
CA VAL A 325 0.80 1.28 5.51
C VAL A 325 0.16 2.52 4.92
N ASP A 326 -0.80 3.10 5.62
CA ASP A 326 -1.39 4.38 5.25
C ASP A 326 -1.49 5.31 6.46
N CYS A 327 -1.43 6.62 6.21
CA CYS A 327 -1.45 7.66 7.24
C CYS A 327 -2.47 8.74 6.91
N ALA A 328 -3.45 8.90 7.78
CA ALA A 328 -4.38 10.00 7.71
C ALA A 328 -3.67 11.37 7.81
N HIS A 329 -4.29 12.42 7.33
CA HIS A 329 -3.79 13.81 7.42
C HIS A 329 -3.47 14.25 8.86
N SER A 330 -4.10 13.63 9.86
CA SER A 330 -3.81 13.85 11.28
C SER A 330 -2.48 13.26 11.75
N GLY A 331 -1.81 12.44 10.92
CA GLY A 331 -0.62 11.69 11.27
C GLY A 331 -0.91 10.35 11.97
N ALA A 332 -2.18 9.94 12.06
CA ALA A 332 -2.54 8.61 12.52
C ALA A 332 -2.28 7.59 11.40
N CYS A 333 -1.39 6.63 11.65
CA CYS A 333 -1.02 5.63 10.65
C CYS A 333 -1.47 4.23 11.06
N TRP A 334 -1.88 3.45 10.06
CA TRP A 334 -2.27 2.06 10.18
C TRP A 334 -1.48 1.21 9.20
N ALA A 335 -1.18 -0.02 9.60
CA ALA A 335 -0.53 -1.01 8.74
C ALA A 335 -1.27 -2.34 8.81
N SER A 336 -1.23 -3.10 7.71
CA SER A 336 -1.79 -4.44 7.67
C SER A 336 -0.91 -5.42 6.87
N GLY A 337 -1.11 -6.74 7.09
CA GLY A 337 -0.22 -7.74 6.50
C GLY A 337 -0.71 -9.17 6.66
N GLU A 338 0.23 -10.10 6.70
CA GLU A 338 -0.04 -11.54 6.77
C GLU A 338 -0.75 -11.96 8.06
N HIS A 339 -1.49 -13.06 7.98
CA HIS A 339 -2.20 -13.66 9.12
C HIS A 339 -3.12 -12.70 9.86
N GLY A 340 -3.85 -11.87 9.11
CA GLY A 340 -4.77 -10.88 9.67
C GLY A 340 -4.09 -9.81 10.53
N ARG A 341 -2.79 -9.64 10.40
CA ARG A 341 -2.03 -8.65 11.15
C ARG A 341 -2.51 -7.24 10.80
N ALA A 342 -2.90 -6.48 11.81
CA ALA A 342 -3.20 -5.06 11.70
C ALA A 342 -2.64 -4.33 12.93
N ALA A 343 -2.22 -3.08 12.73
CA ALA A 343 -1.62 -2.28 13.80
C ALA A 343 -1.79 -0.79 13.53
N TYR A 344 -1.76 0.02 14.58
CA TYR A 344 -1.57 1.46 14.46
C TYR A 344 -0.21 1.90 14.99
N LEU A 345 0.33 2.97 14.39
CA LEU A 345 1.62 3.52 14.77
C LEU A 345 1.53 4.29 16.09
N VAL A 346 2.43 3.98 17.00
CA VAL A 346 2.63 4.73 18.25
C VAL A 346 3.91 5.53 18.12
N ARG A 347 3.83 6.84 18.41
CA ARG A 347 4.97 7.74 18.48
C ARG A 347 5.12 8.23 19.91
N THR A 348 6.26 7.96 20.49
CA THR A 348 6.62 8.46 21.84
C THR A 348 7.73 9.50 21.69
N PRO A 349 7.59 10.69 22.32
CA PRO A 349 8.57 11.79 22.28
C PRO A 349 9.95 11.42 22.78
#